data_ad7c7fc7f46729a4eba7ff5f4b50b3fc
#
_entry.id   ad7c7fc7f46729a4eba7ff5f4b50b3fc
#
_cell.length_a   1.000
_cell.length_b   1.000
_cell.length_c   1.000
_cell.angle_alpha   90.00
_cell.angle_beta   90.00
_cell.angle_gamma   90.00
#
_symmetry.space_group_name_H-M   'P 1'
#
loop_
_entity.id
_entity.type
_entity.pdbx_description
1 polymer ?
#
loop_
_entity_poly.entity_id
_entity_poly.type
_entity_poly.pdbx_seq_one_letter_code
_entity_poly.pdbx_strand_id
1 'polypeptide(L)'
;MLRTNNPALREDVFRKPETWDSFQAAQRGGAVAVGPAARPGVMTLQGAVNASFILLGLCAATAIAGWMFIQNNTAMVLPVTFGGAIAGMVLALIISFRPRTAPFLAPVYAIGEGAFVAGISMVYATYAQGTNLGGATGTGIIFQAALLTFGILGALLLAYTTRLIKPSENFKLGVAAATGGIFFVFIAQLVLNLVFGITIPYIWSSGPIGIAFAGFVVVIAALNLVLDFDFIEQGAENELPRHMEWYAAFGLLVTLVWLYVSIL
;
A
#
# COMPACT_ATOMS: atom_id res chain seq x y z
N MET A 1 29.32 49.86 -19.50
CA MET A 1 28.84 49.09 -18.32
C MET A 1 27.47 48.54 -18.65
N LEU A 2 27.36 47.25 -18.90
CA LEU A 2 26.11 46.57 -19.22
C LEU A 2 25.42 46.21 -17.89
N ARG A 3 24.40 46.95 -17.52
CA ARG A 3 23.53 46.58 -16.38
C ARG A 3 22.63 45.43 -16.82
N THR A 4 22.89 44.24 -16.28
CA THR A 4 21.99 43.09 -16.47
C THR A 4 20.84 43.20 -15.47
N ASN A 5 19.61 42.97 -15.95
CA ASN A 5 18.41 42.98 -15.14
C ASN A 5 18.09 41.61 -14.52
N ASN A 6 19.01 40.65 -14.60
CA ASN A 6 18.85 39.32 -14.03
C ASN A 6 19.17 39.34 -12.52
N PRO A 7 18.20 39.05 -11.62
CA PRO A 7 18.40 39.08 -10.18
C PRO A 7 19.44 38.11 -9.66
N ALA A 8 19.77 37.04 -10.42
CA ALA A 8 20.80 36.07 -10.08
C ALA A 8 22.24 36.56 -10.37
N LEU A 9 22.39 37.65 -11.11
CA LEU A 9 23.69 38.23 -11.51
C LEU A 9 23.93 39.63 -10.86
N ARG A 10 23.24 39.93 -9.79
CA ARG A 10 23.52 41.18 -9.02
C ARG A 10 24.88 41.09 -8.34
N GLU A 11 25.67 42.13 -8.42
CA GLU A 11 27.02 42.23 -7.81
C GLU A 11 27.02 42.00 -6.28
N ASP A 12 25.89 42.25 -5.61
CA ASP A 12 25.71 42.02 -4.18
C ASP A 12 25.67 40.52 -3.81
N VAL A 13 25.29 39.63 -4.73
CA VAL A 13 25.33 38.17 -4.55
C VAL A 13 26.78 37.67 -4.48
N PHE A 14 27.70 38.34 -5.18
CA PHE A 14 29.13 37.96 -5.23
C PHE A 14 29.97 38.70 -4.18
N ARG A 15 29.39 39.66 -3.46
CA ARG A 15 30.09 40.46 -2.45
C ARG A 15 29.90 40.06 -1.00
N LYS A 16 29.14 39.02 -0.70
CA LYS A 16 29.16 38.43 0.64
C LYS A 16 30.36 37.50 0.73
N PRO A 17 31.48 37.88 1.42
CA PRO A 17 32.43 36.88 1.81
C PRO A 17 31.70 35.95 2.78
N GLU A 18 31.43 34.76 2.37
CA GLU A 18 31.21 33.67 3.35
C GLU A 18 32.56 33.57 4.07
N THR A 19 32.63 34.18 5.25
CA THR A 19 33.82 34.12 6.08
C THR A 19 34.05 32.66 6.44
N TRP A 20 35.30 32.22 6.35
CA TRP A 20 35.73 30.86 6.76
C TRP A 20 35.20 30.47 8.14
N ASP A 21 34.89 31.47 8.99
CA ASP A 21 34.30 31.34 10.33
C ASP A 21 32.86 30.77 10.27
N SER A 22 32.06 31.10 9.26
CA SER A 22 30.72 30.51 9.08
C SER A 22 30.78 29.05 8.62
N PHE A 23 31.76 28.72 7.80
CA PHE A 23 32.05 27.32 7.39
C PHE A 23 32.56 26.49 8.57
N GLN A 24 33.46 27.03 9.39
CA GLN A 24 33.98 26.35 10.57
C GLN A 24 32.94 26.24 11.69
N ALA A 25 32.04 27.19 11.83
CA ALA A 25 30.92 27.14 12.78
C ALA A 25 29.93 26.02 12.39
N ALA A 26 29.65 25.84 11.10
CA ALA A 26 28.81 24.74 10.59
C ALA A 26 29.46 23.36 10.81
N GLN A 27 30.79 23.25 10.70
CA GLN A 27 31.53 22.00 10.99
C GLN A 27 31.65 21.69 12.49
N ARG A 28 31.77 22.68 13.35
CA ARG A 28 31.88 22.50 14.83
C ARG A 28 30.54 22.19 15.48
N GLY A 29 29.45 22.53 14.83
CA GLY A 29 28.08 22.32 15.34
C GLY A 29 27.52 20.92 15.19
N GLY A 30 28.30 19.89 14.84
CA GLY A 30 27.84 18.49 14.80
C GLY A 30 26.48 18.29 14.07
N ALA A 31 26.14 19.16 13.12
CA ALA A 31 24.95 18.99 12.30
C ALA A 31 25.22 17.81 11.37
N VAL A 32 24.77 16.62 11.76
CA VAL A 32 24.39 15.57 10.82
C VAL A 32 23.73 16.32 9.65
N ALA A 33 24.20 16.09 8.44
CA ALA A 33 23.60 16.64 7.23
C ALA A 33 22.13 16.25 7.21
N VAL A 34 21.31 17.10 7.80
CA VAL A 34 19.85 17.03 7.68
C VAL A 34 19.62 17.41 6.23
N GLY A 35 19.21 16.45 5.42
CA GLY A 35 18.75 16.72 4.07
C GLY A 35 17.82 17.94 4.06
N PRO A 36 17.59 18.59 2.90
CA PRO A 36 16.93 19.88 2.82
C PRO A 36 15.75 19.93 3.78
N ALA A 37 15.78 20.91 4.71
CA ALA A 37 14.80 21.02 5.79
C ALA A 37 13.41 20.96 5.16
N ALA A 38 12.63 19.94 5.53
CA ALA A 38 11.29 19.74 5.00
C ALA A 38 10.49 21.03 5.19
N ARG A 39 10.05 21.65 4.10
CA ARG A 39 9.20 22.84 4.19
C ARG A 39 7.96 22.48 4.99
N PRO A 40 7.57 23.23 6.02
CA PRO A 40 6.41 22.89 6.83
C PRO A 40 5.16 22.86 5.93
N GLY A 41 4.44 21.73 5.97
CA GLY A 41 3.17 21.58 5.23
C GLY A 41 3.22 20.81 3.92
N VAL A 42 4.40 20.36 3.46
CA VAL A 42 4.54 19.54 2.24
C VAL A 42 4.82 18.07 2.56
N MET A 43 4.48 17.22 1.63
CA MET A 43 4.72 15.77 1.66
C MET A 43 6.20 15.47 1.58
N THR A 44 6.65 14.52 2.39
CA THR A 44 8.02 14.02 2.39
C THR A 44 8.02 12.52 2.16
N LEU A 45 9.07 12.01 1.52
CA LEU A 45 9.25 10.56 1.35
C LEU A 45 9.27 9.85 2.72
N GLN A 46 10.03 10.41 3.68
CA GLN A 46 10.13 9.84 5.02
C GLN A 46 8.80 9.87 5.77
N GLY A 47 7.99 10.93 5.60
CA GLY A 47 6.66 11.04 6.18
C GLY A 47 5.72 9.96 5.64
N ALA A 48 5.71 9.73 4.33
CA ALA A 48 4.92 8.68 3.70
C ALA A 48 5.36 7.28 4.15
N VAL A 49 6.67 7.02 4.24
CA VAL A 49 7.22 5.76 4.74
C VAL A 49 6.81 5.53 6.21
N ASN A 50 6.93 6.54 7.06
CA ASN A 50 6.52 6.43 8.46
C ASN A 50 5.01 6.16 8.59
N ALA A 51 4.18 6.87 7.82
CA ALA A 51 2.73 6.64 7.79
C ALA A 51 2.41 5.20 7.34
N SER A 52 3.12 4.69 6.32
CA SER A 52 2.96 3.32 5.83
C SER A 52 3.30 2.28 6.92
N PHE A 53 4.40 2.46 7.64
CA PHE A 53 4.75 1.57 8.74
C PHE A 53 3.72 1.61 9.89
N ILE A 54 3.18 2.78 10.21
CA ILE A 54 2.14 2.91 11.23
C ILE A 54 0.88 2.17 10.80
N LEU A 55 0.41 2.37 9.56
CA LEU A 55 -0.80 1.72 9.06
C LEU A 55 -0.62 0.20 8.95
N LEU A 56 0.52 -0.27 8.43
CA LEU A 56 0.84 -1.70 8.36
C LEU A 56 0.93 -2.34 9.74
N GLY A 57 1.61 -1.68 10.69
CA GLY A 57 1.71 -2.15 12.06
C GLY A 57 0.34 -2.24 12.74
N LEU A 58 -0.52 -1.24 12.53
CA LEU A 58 -1.87 -1.22 13.07
C LEU A 58 -2.75 -2.32 12.47
N CYS A 59 -2.70 -2.49 11.15
CA CYS A 59 -3.40 -3.56 10.44
C CYS A 59 -2.94 -4.95 10.92
N ALA A 60 -1.63 -5.18 11.00
CA ALA A 60 -1.06 -6.45 11.47
C ALA A 60 -1.44 -6.74 12.95
N ALA A 61 -1.34 -5.74 13.83
CA ALA A 61 -1.73 -5.89 15.23
C ALA A 61 -3.21 -6.24 15.37
N THR A 62 -4.08 -5.57 14.60
CA THR A 62 -5.52 -5.84 14.60
C THR A 62 -5.82 -7.21 13.97
N ALA A 63 -5.09 -7.61 12.93
CA ALA A 63 -5.24 -8.93 12.32
C ALA A 63 -4.87 -10.05 13.33
N ILE A 64 -3.78 -9.89 14.06
CA ILE A 64 -3.37 -10.86 15.11
C ILE A 64 -4.39 -10.90 16.24
N ALA A 65 -4.82 -9.75 16.75
CA ALA A 65 -5.82 -9.69 17.82
C ALA A 65 -7.17 -10.27 17.37
N GLY A 66 -7.60 -9.95 16.15
CA GLY A 66 -8.81 -10.50 15.53
C GLY A 66 -8.74 -12.01 15.35
N TRP A 67 -7.59 -12.53 14.91
CA TRP A 67 -7.36 -13.97 14.81
C TRP A 67 -7.50 -14.67 16.17
N MET A 68 -6.84 -14.15 17.22
CA MET A 68 -6.93 -14.72 18.57
C MET A 68 -8.36 -14.67 19.13
N PHE A 69 -9.09 -13.60 18.83
CA PHE A 69 -10.50 -13.46 19.23
C PHE A 69 -11.39 -14.49 18.53
N ILE A 70 -11.25 -14.65 17.21
CA ILE A 70 -12.06 -15.55 16.38
C ILE A 70 -11.77 -17.02 16.72
N GLN A 71 -10.54 -17.39 17.04
CA GLN A 71 -10.19 -18.76 17.45
C GLN A 71 -11.01 -19.23 18.66
N ASN A 72 -11.28 -18.33 19.60
CA ASN A 72 -12.08 -18.62 20.78
C ASN A 72 -13.61 -18.46 20.55
N ASN A 73 -14.00 -17.83 19.42
CA ASN A 73 -15.40 -17.50 19.11
C ASN A 73 -15.69 -17.73 17.63
N THR A 74 -15.71 -18.98 17.18
CA THR A 74 -15.86 -19.34 15.76
C THR A 74 -17.14 -18.77 15.11
N ALA A 75 -18.21 -18.54 15.87
CA ALA A 75 -19.41 -17.88 15.38
C ALA A 75 -19.15 -16.43 14.90
N MET A 76 -18.05 -15.81 15.33
CA MET A 76 -17.68 -14.43 14.97
C MET A 76 -16.88 -14.34 13.66
N VAL A 77 -16.52 -15.45 13.03
CA VAL A 77 -15.75 -15.45 11.76
C VAL A 77 -16.45 -14.58 10.70
N LEU A 78 -17.70 -14.88 10.38
CA LEU A 78 -18.46 -14.13 9.35
C LEU A 78 -18.73 -12.68 9.76
N PRO A 79 -19.25 -12.39 10.99
CA PRO A 79 -19.45 -11.01 11.42
C PRO A 79 -18.19 -10.15 11.38
N VAL A 80 -17.04 -10.66 11.80
CA VAL A 80 -15.76 -9.92 11.78
C VAL A 80 -15.28 -9.72 10.34
N THR A 81 -15.35 -10.76 9.50
CA THR A 81 -14.93 -10.67 8.09
C THR A 81 -15.78 -9.64 7.33
N PHE A 82 -17.09 -9.79 7.34
CA PHE A 82 -17.98 -8.88 6.61
C PHE A 82 -18.03 -7.49 7.24
N GLY A 83 -18.01 -7.39 8.57
CA GLY A 83 -17.95 -6.12 9.28
C GLY A 83 -16.68 -5.34 8.92
N GLY A 84 -15.51 -6.00 8.92
CA GLY A 84 -14.24 -5.42 8.50
C GLY A 84 -14.27 -5.00 7.04
N ALA A 85 -14.72 -5.88 6.13
CA ALA A 85 -14.82 -5.59 4.70
C ALA A 85 -15.73 -4.40 4.40
N ILE A 86 -16.92 -4.33 4.99
CA ILE A 86 -17.87 -3.23 4.77
C ILE A 86 -17.32 -1.93 5.36
N ALA A 87 -16.80 -1.96 6.59
CA ALA A 87 -16.21 -0.80 7.23
C ALA A 87 -14.99 -0.30 6.42
N GLY A 88 -14.10 -1.21 6.02
CA GLY A 88 -12.95 -0.91 5.16
C GLY A 88 -13.39 -0.28 3.84
N MET A 89 -14.35 -0.87 3.15
CA MET A 89 -14.86 -0.35 1.87
C MET A 89 -15.45 1.06 2.01
N VAL A 90 -16.28 1.31 3.02
CA VAL A 90 -16.88 2.62 3.26
C VAL A 90 -15.80 3.66 3.56
N LEU A 91 -14.85 3.33 4.44
CA LEU A 91 -13.73 4.22 4.76
C LEU A 91 -12.82 4.47 3.56
N ALA A 92 -12.52 3.43 2.77
CA ALA A 92 -11.72 3.55 1.55
C ALA A 92 -12.39 4.51 0.54
N LEU A 93 -13.70 4.40 0.34
CA LEU A 93 -14.44 5.32 -0.51
C LEU A 93 -14.36 6.76 0.01
N ILE A 94 -14.58 6.98 1.32
CA ILE A 94 -14.50 8.33 1.91
C ILE A 94 -13.11 8.92 1.72
N ILE A 95 -12.04 8.15 1.99
CA ILE A 95 -10.65 8.61 1.84
C ILE A 95 -10.35 8.91 0.37
N SER A 96 -10.76 8.05 -0.56
CA SER A 96 -10.52 8.21 -2.00
C SER A 96 -11.17 9.48 -2.55
N PHE A 97 -12.41 9.80 -2.13
CA PHE A 97 -13.08 11.03 -2.57
C PHE A 97 -12.67 12.27 -1.78
N ARG A 98 -12.11 12.10 -0.58
CA ARG A 98 -11.68 13.21 0.29
C ARG A 98 -10.29 12.96 0.88
N PRO A 99 -9.20 13.07 0.11
CA PRO A 99 -7.83 12.78 0.55
C PRO A 99 -7.40 13.54 1.82
N ARG A 100 -7.99 14.72 2.07
CA ARG A 100 -7.73 15.51 3.28
C ARG A 100 -8.12 14.81 4.59
N THR A 101 -9.01 13.81 4.52
CA THR A 101 -9.43 13.03 5.70
C THR A 101 -8.46 11.88 6.01
N ALA A 102 -7.54 11.57 5.11
CA ALA A 102 -6.62 10.43 5.24
C ALA A 102 -5.86 10.38 6.58
N PRO A 103 -5.31 11.49 7.13
CA PRO A 103 -4.58 11.43 8.39
C PRO A 103 -5.39 10.89 9.57
N PHE A 104 -6.71 11.05 9.55
CA PHE A 104 -7.62 10.60 10.60
C PHE A 104 -8.28 9.26 10.28
N LEU A 105 -8.69 9.06 9.03
CA LEU A 105 -9.45 7.89 8.64
C LEU A 105 -8.58 6.70 8.23
N ALA A 106 -7.35 6.91 7.73
CA ALA A 106 -6.48 5.81 7.35
C ALA A 106 -6.10 4.89 8.53
N PRO A 107 -5.81 5.38 9.76
CA PRO A 107 -5.63 4.51 10.91
C PRO A 107 -6.89 3.69 11.26
N VAL A 108 -8.08 4.29 11.15
CA VAL A 108 -9.35 3.58 11.40
C VAL A 108 -9.60 2.53 10.30
N TYR A 109 -9.29 2.87 9.05
CA TYR A 109 -9.30 1.93 7.93
C TYR A 109 -8.37 0.74 8.19
N ALA A 110 -7.13 0.98 8.64
CA ALA A 110 -6.16 -0.06 8.93
C ALA A 110 -6.65 -1.04 10.01
N ILE A 111 -7.40 -0.56 11.03
CA ILE A 111 -8.04 -1.40 12.04
C ILE A 111 -9.15 -2.27 11.41
N GLY A 112 -10.03 -1.67 10.61
CA GLY A 112 -11.09 -2.40 9.92
C GLY A 112 -10.54 -3.46 8.97
N GLU A 113 -9.51 -3.10 8.22
CA GLU A 113 -8.82 -3.98 7.27
C GLU A 113 -8.11 -5.13 7.98
N GLY A 114 -7.47 -4.88 9.13
CA GLY A 114 -6.89 -5.92 9.96
C GLY A 114 -7.93 -6.92 10.48
N ALA A 115 -9.12 -6.47 10.85
CA ALA A 115 -10.23 -7.35 11.22
C ALA A 115 -10.70 -8.20 10.02
N PHE A 116 -10.81 -7.60 8.83
CA PHE A 116 -11.10 -8.33 7.59
C PHE A 116 -10.04 -9.39 7.30
N VAL A 117 -8.75 -9.03 7.35
CA VAL A 117 -7.63 -9.94 7.14
C VAL A 117 -7.67 -11.11 8.14
N ALA A 118 -7.96 -10.87 9.42
CA ALA A 118 -8.11 -11.94 10.41
C ALA A 118 -9.22 -12.91 10.02
N GLY A 119 -10.38 -12.39 9.66
CA GLY A 119 -11.55 -13.18 9.30
C GLY A 119 -11.36 -14.01 8.04
N ILE A 120 -10.88 -13.39 6.95
CA ILE A 120 -10.64 -14.09 5.69
C ILE A 120 -9.56 -15.16 5.84
N SER A 121 -8.49 -14.87 6.60
CA SER A 121 -7.44 -15.84 6.91
C SER A 121 -8.01 -17.06 7.66
N MET A 122 -8.92 -16.86 8.62
CA MET A 122 -9.58 -17.94 9.33
C MET A 122 -10.44 -18.81 8.40
N VAL A 123 -11.16 -18.20 7.47
CA VAL A 123 -11.95 -18.94 6.46
C VAL A 123 -11.04 -19.85 5.65
N TYR A 124 -9.94 -19.34 5.12
CA TYR A 124 -8.98 -20.13 4.32
C TYR A 124 -8.27 -21.20 5.16
N ALA A 125 -7.89 -20.88 6.41
CA ALA A 125 -7.28 -21.87 7.31
C ALA A 125 -8.20 -23.06 7.58
N THR A 126 -9.49 -22.78 7.82
CA THR A 126 -10.49 -23.82 8.07
C THR A 126 -10.74 -24.67 6.82
N TYR A 127 -10.81 -24.02 5.65
CA TYR A 127 -10.96 -24.70 4.37
C TYR A 127 -9.77 -25.63 4.08
N ALA A 128 -8.54 -25.15 4.30
CA ALA A 128 -7.33 -25.93 4.08
C ALA A 128 -7.22 -27.14 4.99
N GLN A 129 -7.67 -27.05 6.24
CA GLN A 129 -7.73 -28.20 7.16
C GLN A 129 -8.73 -29.28 6.70
N GLY A 130 -9.87 -28.85 6.12
CA GLY A 130 -10.90 -29.77 5.61
C GLY A 130 -10.50 -30.52 4.33
N THR A 131 -9.55 -29.99 3.55
CA THR A 131 -9.18 -30.53 2.23
C THR A 131 -7.88 -31.34 2.21
N ASN A 132 -7.20 -31.53 3.35
CA ASN A 132 -5.92 -32.26 3.43
C ASN A 132 -4.89 -31.86 2.35
N LEU A 133 -4.75 -30.57 2.08
CA LEU A 133 -3.83 -30.03 1.09
C LEU A 133 -2.36 -30.31 1.49
N GLY A 134 -1.87 -31.50 1.14
CA GLY A 134 -0.44 -31.83 1.21
C GLY A 134 0.23 -31.73 2.58
N GLY A 135 -0.52 -31.87 3.70
CA GLY A 135 0.03 -31.76 5.06
C GLY A 135 0.24 -30.32 5.55
N ALA A 136 -0.15 -29.31 4.76
CA ALA A 136 -0.11 -27.93 5.21
C ALA A 136 -1.18 -27.70 6.28
N THR A 137 -0.75 -27.21 7.46
CA THR A 137 -1.68 -26.73 8.49
C THR A 137 -2.32 -25.44 8.03
N GLY A 138 -3.59 -25.18 8.38
CA GLY A 138 -4.25 -23.93 8.01
C GLY A 138 -3.48 -22.67 8.41
N THR A 139 -2.80 -22.68 9.56
CA THR A 139 -1.89 -21.61 10.00
C THR A 139 -0.63 -21.49 9.13
N GLY A 140 -0.14 -22.61 8.59
CA GLY A 140 1.02 -22.63 7.70
C GLY A 140 0.78 -21.87 6.39
N ILE A 141 -0.41 -22.01 5.82
CA ILE A 141 -0.81 -21.31 4.58
C ILE A 141 -0.84 -19.79 4.81
N ILE A 142 -1.41 -19.35 5.93
CA ILE A 142 -1.45 -17.93 6.30
C ILE A 142 -0.05 -17.35 6.44
N PHE A 143 0.83 -18.08 7.16
CA PHE A 143 2.22 -17.66 7.34
C PHE A 143 2.97 -17.58 6.00
N GLN A 144 2.76 -18.55 5.11
CA GLN A 144 3.35 -18.53 3.76
C GLN A 144 2.83 -17.35 2.92
N ALA A 145 1.52 -17.09 2.95
CA ALA A 145 0.93 -15.95 2.24
C ALA A 145 1.49 -14.62 2.76
N ALA A 146 1.59 -14.45 4.08
CA ALA A 146 2.18 -13.26 4.69
C ALA A 146 3.66 -13.11 4.30
N LEU A 147 4.45 -14.18 4.40
CA LEU A 147 5.87 -14.16 4.04
C LEU A 147 6.07 -13.81 2.56
N LEU A 148 5.26 -14.37 1.65
CA LEU A 148 5.31 -14.05 0.23
C LEU A 148 4.91 -12.60 -0.03
N THR A 149 3.87 -12.09 0.62
CA THR A 149 3.43 -10.69 0.48
C THR A 149 4.53 -9.73 0.87
N PHE A 150 5.13 -9.90 2.05
CA PHE A 150 6.24 -9.05 2.50
C PHE A 150 7.53 -9.29 1.70
N GLY A 151 7.77 -10.51 1.23
CA GLY A 151 8.87 -10.84 0.34
C GLY A 151 8.76 -10.12 -1.01
N ILE A 152 7.58 -10.11 -1.61
CA ILE A 152 7.30 -9.37 -2.86
C ILE A 152 7.44 -7.86 -2.63
N LEU A 153 6.87 -7.33 -1.54
CA LEU A 153 7.03 -5.92 -1.17
C LEU A 153 8.51 -5.53 -1.07
N GLY A 154 9.30 -6.31 -0.31
CA GLY A 154 10.73 -6.04 -0.11
C GLY A 154 11.53 -6.14 -1.41
N ALA A 155 11.27 -7.16 -2.24
CA ALA A 155 11.92 -7.35 -3.53
C ALA A 155 11.61 -6.20 -4.51
N LEU A 156 10.33 -5.79 -4.60
CA LEU A 156 9.91 -4.68 -5.45
C LEU A 156 10.42 -3.34 -4.95
N LEU A 157 10.44 -3.12 -3.64
CA LEU A 157 11.02 -1.91 -3.05
C LEU A 157 12.52 -1.81 -3.35
N LEU A 158 13.25 -2.94 -3.23
CA LEU A 158 14.66 -3.01 -3.59
C LEU A 158 14.87 -2.74 -5.08
N ALA A 159 14.09 -3.37 -5.96
CA ALA A 159 14.18 -3.16 -7.40
C ALA A 159 13.84 -1.72 -7.81
N TYR A 160 12.89 -1.09 -7.11
CA TYR A 160 12.52 0.30 -7.33
C TYR A 160 13.63 1.26 -6.85
N THR A 161 14.15 1.09 -5.62
CA THR A 161 15.21 1.95 -5.05
C THR A 161 16.53 1.82 -5.80
N THR A 162 16.85 0.64 -6.33
CA THR A 162 18.03 0.42 -7.19
C THR A 162 17.83 0.89 -8.63
N ARG A 163 16.67 1.50 -8.94
CA ARG A 163 16.32 1.97 -10.29
C ARG A 163 16.29 0.86 -11.36
N LEU A 164 16.18 -0.39 -10.94
CA LEU A 164 16.02 -1.54 -11.85
C LEU A 164 14.65 -1.48 -12.56
N ILE A 165 13.62 -1.00 -11.86
CA ILE A 165 12.27 -0.80 -12.39
C ILE A 165 11.99 0.70 -12.39
N LYS A 166 11.69 1.26 -13.59
CA LYS A 166 11.21 2.63 -13.77
C LYS A 166 9.87 2.57 -14.46
N PRO A 167 8.77 2.90 -13.79
CA PRO A 167 7.45 2.86 -14.42
C PRO A 167 7.33 3.95 -15.48
N SER A 168 7.15 3.55 -16.75
CA SER A 168 6.82 4.47 -17.84
C SER A 168 5.32 4.78 -17.83
N GLU A 169 4.90 5.85 -18.50
CA GLU A 169 3.47 6.21 -18.57
C GLU A 169 2.63 5.09 -19.22
N ASN A 170 3.16 4.42 -20.25
CA ASN A 170 2.50 3.26 -20.86
C ASN A 170 2.38 2.08 -19.90
N PHE A 171 3.39 1.86 -19.06
CA PHE A 171 3.36 0.84 -18.01
C PHE A 171 2.26 1.15 -16.98
N LYS A 172 2.18 2.39 -16.50
CA LYS A 172 1.15 2.85 -15.53
C LYS A 172 -0.25 2.63 -16.11
N LEU A 173 -0.47 3.05 -17.37
CA LEU A 173 -1.74 2.83 -18.08
C LEU A 173 -2.07 1.34 -18.20
N GLY A 174 -1.11 0.51 -18.56
CA GLY A 174 -1.30 -0.94 -18.69
C GLY A 174 -1.71 -1.60 -17.37
N VAL A 175 -1.00 -1.28 -16.27
CA VAL A 175 -1.33 -1.81 -14.94
C VAL A 175 -2.69 -1.29 -14.46
N ALA A 176 -2.99 0.00 -14.64
CA ALA A 176 -4.28 0.57 -14.28
C ALA A 176 -5.43 -0.07 -15.06
N ALA A 177 -5.27 -0.29 -16.38
CA ALA A 177 -6.27 -0.96 -17.22
C ALA A 177 -6.47 -2.44 -16.78
N ALA A 178 -5.39 -3.16 -16.49
CA ALA A 178 -5.48 -4.54 -15.99
C ALA A 178 -6.18 -4.61 -14.63
N THR A 179 -5.84 -3.70 -13.71
CA THR A 179 -6.50 -3.56 -12.40
C THR A 179 -7.99 -3.28 -12.55
N GLY A 180 -8.35 -2.33 -13.41
CA GLY A 180 -9.75 -2.03 -13.73
C GLY A 180 -10.49 -3.22 -14.33
N GLY A 181 -9.84 -3.98 -15.21
CA GLY A 181 -10.37 -5.22 -15.79
C GLY A 181 -10.66 -6.29 -14.74
N ILE A 182 -9.71 -6.52 -13.82
CA ILE A 182 -9.88 -7.46 -12.70
C ILE A 182 -11.04 -7.01 -11.79
N PHE A 183 -11.07 -5.73 -11.43
CA PHE A 183 -12.16 -5.16 -10.63
C PHE A 183 -13.52 -5.35 -11.30
N PHE A 184 -13.60 -5.09 -12.62
CA PHE A 184 -14.83 -5.29 -13.38
C PHE A 184 -15.28 -6.76 -13.37
N VAL A 185 -14.36 -7.72 -13.51
CA VAL A 185 -14.66 -9.15 -13.41
C VAL A 185 -15.21 -9.50 -12.03
N PHE A 186 -14.63 -8.97 -10.95
CA PHE A 186 -15.10 -9.22 -9.58
C PHE A 186 -16.49 -8.62 -9.34
N ILE A 187 -16.75 -7.39 -9.81
CA ILE A 187 -18.07 -6.77 -9.73
C ILE A 187 -19.10 -7.55 -10.56
N ALA A 188 -18.74 -7.94 -11.78
CA ALA A 188 -19.62 -8.77 -12.62
C ALA A 188 -19.98 -10.09 -11.93
N GLN A 189 -18.98 -10.77 -11.33
CA GLN A 189 -19.20 -12.00 -10.56
C GLN A 189 -20.13 -11.75 -9.37
N LEU A 190 -19.91 -10.67 -8.62
CA LEU A 190 -20.75 -10.32 -7.47
C LEU A 190 -22.21 -10.10 -7.89
N VAL A 191 -22.42 -9.33 -8.94
CA VAL A 191 -23.77 -9.03 -9.48
C VAL A 191 -24.44 -10.30 -10.03
N LEU A 192 -23.73 -11.10 -10.81
CA LEU A 192 -24.25 -12.36 -11.36
C LEU A 192 -24.63 -13.34 -10.25
N ASN A 193 -23.81 -13.44 -9.20
CA ASN A 193 -24.10 -14.31 -8.07
C ASN A 193 -25.29 -13.82 -7.25
N LEU A 194 -25.33 -12.51 -6.93
CA LEU A 194 -26.37 -11.92 -6.10
C LEU A 194 -27.76 -11.89 -6.78
N VAL A 195 -27.78 -11.59 -8.09
CA VAL A 195 -29.05 -11.40 -8.82
C VAL A 195 -29.54 -12.71 -9.46
N PHE A 196 -28.61 -13.52 -9.99
CA PHE A 196 -28.98 -14.70 -10.78
C PHE A 196 -28.54 -16.02 -10.15
N GLY A 197 -27.77 -15.99 -9.05
CA GLY A 197 -27.19 -17.21 -8.44
C GLY A 197 -26.15 -17.91 -9.32
N ILE A 198 -25.62 -17.22 -10.33
CA ILE A 198 -24.67 -17.76 -11.30
C ILE A 198 -23.24 -17.42 -10.87
N THR A 199 -22.37 -18.42 -10.84
CA THR A 199 -20.91 -18.23 -10.72
C THR A 199 -20.26 -18.36 -12.08
N ILE A 200 -19.30 -17.49 -12.40
CA ILE A 200 -18.53 -17.59 -13.63
C ILE A 200 -17.68 -18.86 -13.55
N PRO A 201 -17.92 -19.86 -14.42
CA PRO A 201 -17.16 -21.10 -14.40
C PRO A 201 -15.67 -20.83 -14.71
N TYR A 202 -14.80 -21.68 -14.21
CA TYR A 202 -13.35 -21.69 -14.41
C TYR A 202 -12.53 -20.62 -13.66
N ILE A 203 -13.02 -19.39 -13.43
CA ILE A 203 -12.24 -18.34 -12.74
C ILE A 203 -12.04 -18.69 -11.27
N TRP A 204 -13.07 -19.24 -10.62
CA TRP A 204 -13.05 -19.64 -9.20
C TRP A 204 -12.83 -21.14 -9.01
N SER A 205 -12.36 -21.84 -10.05
CA SER A 205 -12.10 -23.27 -9.97
C SER A 205 -10.65 -23.56 -9.56
N SER A 206 -10.44 -24.69 -8.90
CA SER A 206 -9.10 -25.23 -8.62
C SER A 206 -8.41 -25.80 -9.86
N GLY A 207 -8.97 -25.60 -11.06
CA GLY A 207 -8.42 -26.05 -12.32
C GLY A 207 -7.28 -25.15 -12.85
N PRO A 208 -6.58 -25.57 -13.91
CA PRO A 208 -5.43 -24.83 -14.45
C PRO A 208 -5.77 -23.38 -14.85
N ILE A 209 -6.99 -23.12 -15.34
CA ILE A 209 -7.43 -21.79 -15.74
C ILE A 209 -7.61 -20.88 -14.50
N GLY A 210 -8.22 -21.39 -13.42
CA GLY A 210 -8.39 -20.63 -12.18
C GLY A 210 -7.06 -20.30 -11.53
N ILE A 211 -6.12 -21.26 -11.49
CA ILE A 211 -4.77 -21.05 -10.97
C ILE A 211 -4.01 -20.01 -11.82
N ALA A 212 -4.11 -20.08 -13.15
CA ALA A 212 -3.49 -19.11 -14.04
C ALA A 212 -4.08 -17.70 -13.84
N PHE A 213 -5.40 -17.59 -13.67
CA PHE A 213 -6.07 -16.32 -13.37
C PHE A 213 -5.65 -15.75 -12.00
N ALA A 214 -5.60 -16.60 -10.96
CA ALA A 214 -5.11 -16.19 -9.64
C ALA A 214 -3.66 -15.69 -9.71
N GLY A 215 -2.78 -16.42 -10.39
CA GLY A 215 -1.41 -15.98 -10.63
C GLY A 215 -1.32 -14.65 -11.38
N PHE A 216 -2.17 -14.44 -12.39
CA PHE A 216 -2.26 -13.16 -13.09
C PHE A 216 -2.68 -12.02 -12.15
N VAL A 217 -3.70 -12.24 -11.29
CA VAL A 217 -4.15 -11.25 -10.30
C VAL A 217 -3.02 -10.89 -9.32
N VAL A 218 -2.28 -11.89 -8.82
CA VAL A 218 -1.11 -11.68 -7.94
C VAL A 218 -0.06 -10.82 -8.62
N VAL A 219 0.26 -11.08 -9.90
CA VAL A 219 1.22 -10.27 -10.67
C VAL A 219 0.73 -8.83 -10.80
N ILE A 220 -0.53 -8.63 -11.15
CA ILE A 220 -1.09 -7.26 -11.28
C ILE A 220 -1.11 -6.54 -9.92
N ALA A 221 -1.48 -7.21 -8.83
CA ALA A 221 -1.43 -6.64 -7.49
C ALA A 221 0.02 -6.24 -7.11
N ALA A 222 1.00 -7.09 -7.41
CA ALA A 222 2.41 -6.77 -7.19
C ALA A 222 2.87 -5.56 -8.03
N LEU A 223 2.45 -5.45 -9.29
CA LEU A 223 2.79 -4.30 -10.13
C LEU A 223 2.13 -2.99 -9.64
N ASN A 224 0.97 -3.05 -8.98
CA ASN A 224 0.38 -1.87 -8.34
C ASN A 224 1.26 -1.33 -7.20
N LEU A 225 2.01 -2.17 -6.45
CA LEU A 225 2.98 -1.67 -5.46
C LEU A 225 4.05 -0.77 -6.09
N VAL A 226 4.47 -1.06 -7.33
CA VAL A 226 5.41 -0.20 -8.06
C VAL A 226 4.78 1.16 -8.35
N LEU A 227 3.48 1.20 -8.67
CA LEU A 227 2.75 2.46 -8.86
C LEU A 227 2.60 3.23 -7.53
N ASP A 228 2.39 2.53 -6.41
CA ASP A 228 2.32 3.16 -5.10
C ASP A 228 3.65 3.81 -4.71
N PHE A 229 4.78 3.15 -4.98
CA PHE A 229 6.12 3.73 -4.75
C PHE A 229 6.37 4.96 -5.63
N ASP A 230 6.01 4.87 -6.91
CA ASP A 230 6.13 5.98 -7.85
C ASP A 230 5.26 7.18 -7.44
N PHE A 231 4.04 6.92 -6.96
CA PHE A 231 3.15 7.96 -6.41
C PHE A 231 3.75 8.64 -5.18
N ILE A 232 4.39 7.88 -4.27
CA ILE A 232 5.06 8.41 -3.09
C ILE A 232 6.26 9.30 -3.50
N GLU A 233 7.10 8.83 -4.43
CA GLU A 233 8.28 9.57 -4.92
C GLU A 233 7.84 10.86 -5.62
N GLN A 234 6.94 10.77 -6.60
CA GLN A 234 6.43 11.94 -7.32
C GLN A 234 5.68 12.92 -6.41
N GLY A 235 4.93 12.40 -5.43
CA GLY A 235 4.23 13.22 -4.46
C GLY A 235 5.18 14.07 -3.60
N ALA A 236 6.31 13.49 -3.20
CA ALA A 236 7.36 14.19 -2.46
C ALA A 236 8.11 15.18 -3.36
N GLU A 237 8.46 14.80 -4.60
CA GLU A 237 9.14 15.67 -5.57
C GLU A 237 8.29 16.88 -5.98
N ASN A 238 6.98 16.70 -6.13
CA ASN A 238 6.04 17.76 -6.49
C ASN A 238 5.55 18.57 -5.28
N GLU A 239 6.15 18.38 -4.11
CA GLU A 239 5.80 19.09 -2.87
C GLU A 239 4.28 19.07 -2.58
N LEU A 240 3.61 17.92 -2.76
CA LEU A 240 2.18 17.79 -2.46
C LEU A 240 1.89 18.13 -0.99
N PRO A 241 0.63 18.51 -0.64
CA PRO A 241 0.26 18.80 0.74
C PRO A 241 0.53 17.62 1.68
N ARG A 242 0.95 17.89 2.92
CA ARG A 242 1.38 16.87 3.91
C ARG A 242 0.36 15.75 4.18
N HIS A 243 -0.94 16.02 4.07
CA HIS A 243 -1.96 14.97 4.23
C HIS A 243 -1.86 13.85 3.20
N MET A 244 -1.18 14.11 2.07
CA MET A 244 -0.92 13.09 1.03
C MET A 244 0.05 11.99 1.47
N GLU A 245 0.85 12.20 2.53
CA GLU A 245 1.66 11.15 3.16
C GLU A 245 0.77 10.00 3.64
N TRP A 246 -0.32 10.33 4.33
CA TRP A 246 -1.29 9.35 4.83
C TRP A 246 -2.17 8.75 3.72
N TYR A 247 -2.47 9.56 2.70
CA TYR A 247 -3.21 9.08 1.54
C TYR A 247 -2.39 8.05 0.73
N ALA A 248 -1.11 8.32 0.50
CA ALA A 248 -0.19 7.40 -0.16
C ALA A 248 0.01 6.11 0.66
N ALA A 249 0.18 6.24 1.98
CA ALA A 249 0.28 5.10 2.89
C ALA A 249 -1.00 4.24 2.90
N PHE A 250 -2.17 4.88 2.83
CA PHE A 250 -3.45 4.20 2.67
C PHE A 250 -3.49 3.41 1.35
N GLY A 251 -3.11 4.00 0.22
CA GLY A 251 -3.04 3.31 -1.08
C GLY A 251 -2.15 2.07 -1.02
N LEU A 252 -0.95 2.22 -0.46
CA LEU A 252 -0.02 1.11 -0.28
C LEU A 252 -0.62 -0.02 0.59
N LEU A 253 -1.34 0.32 1.68
CA LEU A 253 -2.00 -0.69 2.52
C LEU A 253 -3.10 -1.43 1.75
N VAL A 254 -3.93 -0.72 0.98
CA VAL A 254 -4.97 -1.33 0.11
C VAL A 254 -4.35 -2.36 -0.83
N THR A 255 -3.28 -1.97 -1.52
CA THR A 255 -2.58 -2.84 -2.48
C THR A 255 -1.95 -4.05 -1.80
N LEU A 256 -1.34 -3.87 -0.62
CA LEU A 256 -0.75 -4.98 0.14
C LEU A 256 -1.77 -5.98 0.65
N VAL A 257 -2.92 -5.52 1.14
CA VAL A 257 -4.00 -6.42 1.57
C VAL A 257 -4.59 -7.14 0.36
N TRP A 258 -4.77 -6.45 -0.77
CA TRP A 258 -5.20 -7.11 -2.01
C TRP A 258 -4.21 -8.19 -2.46
N LEU A 259 -2.90 -7.90 -2.44
CA LEU A 259 -1.85 -8.87 -2.75
C LEU A 259 -1.91 -10.07 -1.81
N TYR A 260 -2.01 -9.82 -0.50
CA TYR A 260 -2.11 -10.87 0.52
C TYR A 260 -3.31 -11.80 0.26
N VAL A 261 -4.49 -11.23 0.06
CA VAL A 261 -5.72 -12.02 -0.21
C VAL A 261 -5.65 -12.77 -1.53
N SER A 262 -4.93 -12.22 -2.52
CA SER A 262 -4.74 -12.89 -3.82
C SER A 262 -3.75 -14.06 -3.76
N ILE A 263 -2.80 -14.03 -2.81
CA ILE A 263 -1.84 -15.13 -2.57
C ILE A 263 -2.49 -16.22 -1.70
N LEU A 264 -3.36 -15.82 -0.76
CA LEU A 264 -4.04 -16.69 0.17
C LEU A 264 -5.04 -17.60 -0.52
#